data_27edf7c1b917a749b64419636cbcfadc
#
_entry.id   27edf7c1b917a749b64419636cbcfadc
#
_cell.length_a   1.000
_cell.length_b   1.000
_cell.length_c   1.000
_cell.angle_alpha   90.00
_cell.angle_beta   90.00
_cell.angle_gamma   90.00
#
_symmetry.space_group_name_H-M   'P 1'
#
loop_
_entity.id
_entity.type
_entity.pdbx_description
1 polymer ?
#
loop_
_entity_poly.entity_id
_entity_poly.type
_entity_poly.pdbx_seq_one_letter_code
_entity_poly.pdbx_strand_id
1 'polypeptide(L)'
;MSTSSVLKLGLPAGSLQEATAELFRKAGFEITFASRSYYPAIDDKELHCTLIRAQEMPRYVENGSLDCGLTGHDWIQENDAKVIELAELIYSKVSRRPVQWVLAVPIDSPIRGPKDLAGKRIATELVEYTRRWLAGHGVSAKVEFSWGATEVKPPRLADAIVEVTETGSSLRANNLRIVGEPLLTSTPRFVTNATAYADPWKKRKMDDLVLMLRGAMAAEGKVGLKLNVRRADMDRVLAVLKEHPKTSLNAPTVSPLTDPDWVALETIIDEDIVRHIMPQLYAAGARGIFEYAINKIIE
;
A
#
# COMPACT_ATOMS: atom_id res chain seq x y z
N MET A 1 -19.56 -19.80 29.62
CA MET A 1 -18.45 -19.79 28.65
C MET A 1 -18.40 -18.40 28.06
N SER A 2 -17.37 -17.60 28.38
CA SER A 2 -17.22 -16.28 27.73
C SER A 2 -16.99 -16.54 26.24
N THR A 3 -17.91 -16.12 25.39
CA THR A 3 -17.67 -16.07 23.95
C THR A 3 -16.53 -15.08 23.76
N SER A 4 -15.34 -15.57 23.45
CA SER A 4 -14.22 -14.70 23.11
C SER A 4 -14.66 -13.82 21.93
N SER A 5 -14.57 -12.52 22.08
CA SER A 5 -14.87 -11.59 21.00
C SER A 5 -13.89 -11.84 19.85
N VAL A 6 -14.42 -11.96 18.63
CA VAL A 6 -13.62 -12.26 17.44
C VAL A 6 -13.88 -11.20 16.37
N LEU A 7 -12.83 -10.71 15.76
CA LEU A 7 -12.87 -9.81 14.60
C LEU A 7 -12.74 -10.61 13.31
N LYS A 8 -13.72 -10.52 12.41
CA LYS A 8 -13.70 -11.17 11.09
C LYS A 8 -12.97 -10.28 10.09
N LEU A 9 -11.76 -10.69 9.72
CA LEU A 9 -10.86 -9.93 8.87
C LEU A 9 -10.79 -10.53 7.45
N GLY A 10 -11.14 -9.73 6.46
CA GLY A 10 -10.93 -10.06 5.05
C GLY A 10 -9.51 -9.75 4.60
N LEU A 11 -8.80 -10.75 4.07
CA LEU A 11 -7.49 -10.60 3.45
C LEU A 11 -7.59 -10.72 1.93
N PRO A 12 -6.89 -9.89 1.14
CA PRO A 12 -7.00 -9.93 -0.31
C PRO A 12 -6.31 -11.18 -0.89
N ALA A 13 -7.07 -12.00 -1.61
CA ALA A 13 -6.53 -13.08 -2.43
C ALA A 13 -5.98 -12.55 -3.76
N GLY A 14 -4.94 -13.16 -4.28
CA GLY A 14 -4.34 -12.83 -5.57
C GLY A 14 -3.12 -11.92 -5.46
N SER A 15 -3.00 -10.90 -6.30
CA SER A 15 -1.77 -10.11 -6.45
C SER A 15 -1.30 -9.41 -5.16
N LEU A 16 -2.20 -9.02 -4.28
CA LEU A 16 -1.87 -8.37 -3.01
C LEU A 16 -1.62 -9.35 -1.85
N GLN A 17 -1.91 -10.64 -2.01
CA GLN A 17 -1.86 -11.61 -0.92
C GLN A 17 -0.50 -11.67 -0.22
N GLU A 18 0.58 -11.86 -1.00
CA GLU A 18 1.93 -11.98 -0.44
C GLU A 18 2.41 -10.66 0.19
N ALA A 19 2.13 -9.53 -0.47
CA ALA A 19 2.49 -8.21 0.06
C ALA A 19 1.73 -7.89 1.36
N THR A 20 0.46 -8.31 1.45
CA THR A 20 -0.34 -8.19 2.68
C THR A 20 0.25 -9.05 3.81
N ALA A 21 0.59 -10.32 3.52
CA ALA A 21 1.21 -11.20 4.51
C ALA A 21 2.53 -10.63 5.03
N GLU A 22 3.36 -10.09 4.16
CA GLU A 22 4.63 -9.48 4.56
C GLU A 22 4.41 -8.21 5.41
N LEU A 23 3.41 -7.38 5.07
CA LEU A 23 3.05 -6.22 5.88
C LEU A 23 2.59 -6.64 7.28
N PHE A 24 1.73 -7.67 7.38
CA PHE A 24 1.29 -8.23 8.66
C PHE A 24 2.46 -8.82 9.46
N ARG A 25 3.35 -9.56 8.82
CA ARG A 25 4.56 -10.12 9.46
C ARG A 25 5.43 -9.01 10.06
N LYS A 26 5.68 -7.92 9.32
CA LYS A 26 6.41 -6.74 9.84
C LYS A 26 5.64 -6.04 10.97
N ALA A 27 4.31 -6.04 10.89
CA ALA A 27 3.45 -5.54 11.96
C ALA A 27 3.43 -6.45 13.21
N GLY A 28 3.99 -7.67 13.14
CA GLY A 28 4.10 -8.61 14.24
C GLY A 28 2.99 -9.65 14.28
N PHE A 29 2.31 -9.89 13.14
CA PHE A 29 1.29 -10.93 13.00
C PHE A 29 1.74 -11.97 11.98
N GLU A 30 1.81 -13.22 12.37
CA GLU A 30 2.21 -14.32 11.48
C GLU A 30 0.97 -14.97 10.84
N ILE A 31 0.86 -14.84 9.52
CA ILE A 31 -0.25 -15.44 8.74
C ILE A 31 0.26 -16.67 8.02
N THR A 32 -0.39 -17.82 8.27
CA THR A 32 -0.08 -19.09 7.63
C THR A 32 -1.17 -19.47 6.62
N PHE A 33 -0.79 -19.67 5.37
CA PHE A 33 -1.67 -20.08 4.29
C PHE A 33 -1.56 -21.60 4.08
N ALA A 34 -2.67 -22.32 4.28
CA ALA A 34 -2.75 -23.72 3.92
C ALA A 34 -3.16 -23.88 2.44
N SER A 35 -2.58 -24.87 1.75
CA SER A 35 -2.99 -25.19 0.39
C SER A 35 -4.48 -25.55 0.35
N ARG A 36 -5.23 -24.95 -0.56
CA ARG A 36 -6.69 -25.17 -0.75
C ARG A 36 -7.60 -24.64 0.37
N SER A 37 -7.10 -23.89 1.35
CA SER A 37 -7.94 -23.25 2.36
C SER A 37 -8.05 -21.74 2.09
N TYR A 38 -9.26 -21.22 2.19
CA TYR A 38 -9.54 -19.77 2.16
C TYR A 38 -9.62 -19.17 3.57
N TYR A 39 -9.25 -19.94 4.59
CA TYR A 39 -9.23 -19.53 6.00
C TYR A 39 -7.79 -19.65 6.52
N PRO A 40 -6.94 -18.65 6.27
CA PRO A 40 -5.58 -18.66 6.78
C PRO A 40 -5.58 -18.57 8.30
N ALA A 41 -4.64 -19.27 8.92
CA ALA A 41 -4.39 -19.14 10.35
C ALA A 41 -3.57 -17.86 10.63
N ILE A 42 -3.83 -17.23 11.74
CA ILE A 42 -3.05 -16.12 12.27
C ILE A 42 -2.73 -16.39 13.74
N ASP A 43 -1.60 -15.92 14.23
CA ASP A 43 -1.13 -16.14 15.61
C ASP A 43 -1.90 -15.32 16.68
N ASP A 44 -2.89 -14.53 16.27
CA ASP A 44 -3.84 -13.83 17.13
C ASP A 44 -5.20 -14.54 17.15
N LYS A 45 -5.58 -15.12 18.32
CA LYS A 45 -6.83 -15.88 18.48
C LYS A 45 -8.09 -15.03 18.40
N GLU A 46 -7.97 -13.72 18.48
CA GLU A 46 -9.06 -12.76 18.36
C GLU A 46 -9.33 -12.36 16.90
N LEU A 47 -8.54 -12.86 15.94
CA LEU A 47 -8.70 -12.59 14.52
C LEU A 47 -9.14 -13.87 13.78
N HIS A 48 -10.22 -13.77 13.02
CA HIS A 48 -10.63 -14.80 12.07
C HIS A 48 -10.43 -14.27 10.64
N CYS A 49 -9.45 -14.81 9.94
CA CYS A 49 -9.09 -14.38 8.61
C CYS A 49 -9.84 -15.17 7.53
N THR A 50 -10.26 -14.47 6.48
CA THR A 50 -10.85 -15.06 5.28
C THR A 50 -10.20 -14.46 4.04
N LEU A 51 -9.71 -15.31 3.11
CA LEU A 51 -9.19 -14.90 1.82
C LEU A 51 -10.35 -14.63 0.85
N ILE A 52 -10.44 -13.39 0.37
CA ILE A 52 -11.46 -12.94 -0.59
C ILE A 52 -10.78 -12.08 -1.65
N ARG A 53 -11.27 -12.15 -2.88
CA ARG A 53 -10.80 -11.24 -3.93
C ARG A 53 -11.02 -9.79 -3.52
N ALA A 54 -10.02 -8.92 -3.76
CA ALA A 54 -10.11 -7.51 -3.43
C ALA A 54 -11.34 -6.84 -4.09
N GLN A 55 -11.73 -7.31 -5.29
CA GLN A 55 -12.91 -6.86 -6.03
C GLN A 55 -14.22 -7.04 -5.27
N GLU A 56 -14.31 -8.08 -4.45
CA GLU A 56 -15.53 -8.45 -3.73
C GLU A 56 -15.54 -7.95 -2.29
N MET A 57 -14.36 -7.64 -1.75
CA MET A 57 -14.17 -7.26 -0.34
C MET A 57 -15.13 -6.16 0.13
N PRO A 58 -15.33 -5.04 -0.60
CA PRO A 58 -16.20 -3.97 -0.13
C PRO A 58 -17.63 -4.43 0.17
N ARG A 59 -18.19 -5.32 -0.66
CA ARG A 59 -19.54 -5.84 -0.47
C ARG A 59 -19.70 -6.69 0.79
N TYR A 60 -18.68 -7.54 1.09
CA TYR A 60 -18.73 -8.42 2.26
C TYR A 60 -18.46 -7.65 3.57
N VAL A 61 -17.72 -6.55 3.48
CA VAL A 61 -17.58 -5.64 4.63
C VAL A 61 -18.86 -4.83 4.82
N GLU A 62 -19.40 -4.23 3.76
CA GLU A 62 -20.64 -3.42 3.84
C GLU A 62 -21.82 -4.20 4.41
N ASN A 63 -22.04 -5.45 3.97
CA ASN A 63 -23.15 -6.28 4.43
C ASN A 63 -22.94 -6.95 5.79
N GLY A 64 -21.76 -6.75 6.44
CA GLY A 64 -21.45 -7.29 7.78
C GLY A 64 -21.04 -8.76 7.80
N SER A 65 -20.86 -9.42 6.65
CA SER A 65 -20.27 -10.78 6.59
C SER A 65 -18.85 -10.78 7.12
N LEU A 66 -18.10 -9.70 6.86
CA LEU A 66 -16.83 -9.37 7.47
C LEU A 66 -16.96 -8.09 8.30
N ASP A 67 -16.19 -7.99 9.38
CA ASP A 67 -16.14 -6.79 10.21
C ASP A 67 -15.25 -5.72 9.58
N CYS A 68 -14.14 -6.16 8.98
CA CYS A 68 -13.17 -5.31 8.29
C CYS A 68 -12.42 -6.09 7.20
N GLY A 69 -11.65 -5.39 6.38
CA GLY A 69 -10.86 -6.04 5.35
C GLY A 69 -9.92 -5.07 4.62
N LEU A 70 -9.04 -5.65 3.79
CA LEU A 70 -8.14 -4.87 2.93
C LEU A 70 -8.60 -4.98 1.47
N THR A 71 -8.72 -3.84 0.81
CA THR A 71 -9.14 -3.73 -0.59
C THR A 71 -8.51 -2.53 -1.27
N GLY A 72 -8.62 -2.41 -2.58
CA GLY A 72 -8.27 -1.20 -3.30
C GLY A 72 -9.37 -0.13 -3.21
N HIS A 73 -8.99 1.15 -3.22
CA HIS A 73 -9.96 2.25 -3.31
C HIS A 73 -10.83 2.15 -4.58
N ASP A 74 -10.26 1.65 -5.67
CA ASP A 74 -10.95 1.36 -6.92
C ASP A 74 -12.14 0.42 -6.73
N TRP A 75 -11.98 -0.64 -5.95
CA TRP A 75 -13.06 -1.59 -5.69
C TRP A 75 -14.14 -1.02 -4.78
N ILE A 76 -13.79 -0.12 -3.86
CA ILE A 76 -14.80 0.62 -3.08
C ILE A 76 -15.64 1.47 -4.04
N GLN A 77 -14.97 2.18 -4.95
CA GLN A 77 -15.63 3.01 -5.96
C GLN A 77 -16.44 2.18 -6.97
N GLU A 78 -15.93 1.04 -7.44
CA GLU A 78 -16.65 0.15 -8.37
C GLU A 78 -17.97 -0.33 -7.76
N ASN A 79 -17.92 -0.79 -6.52
CA ASN A 79 -19.09 -1.33 -5.79
C ASN A 79 -20.01 -0.23 -5.24
N ASP A 80 -19.66 1.05 -5.31
CA ASP A 80 -20.32 2.17 -4.59
C ASP A 80 -20.59 1.83 -3.11
N ALA A 81 -19.64 1.10 -2.49
CA ALA A 81 -19.83 0.49 -1.18
C ALA A 81 -19.78 1.52 -0.05
N LYS A 82 -20.71 1.41 0.90
CA LYS A 82 -20.80 2.29 2.08
C LYS A 82 -19.96 1.72 3.22
N VAL A 83 -18.65 1.84 3.09
CA VAL A 83 -17.67 1.42 4.09
C VAL A 83 -16.94 2.63 4.69
N ILE A 84 -16.36 2.43 5.87
CA ILE A 84 -15.49 3.41 6.53
C ILE A 84 -14.04 3.04 6.21
N GLU A 85 -13.31 3.94 5.57
CA GLU A 85 -11.89 3.78 5.28
C GLU A 85 -11.08 4.23 6.50
N LEU A 86 -10.51 3.28 7.26
CA LEU A 86 -9.74 3.56 8.48
C LEU A 86 -8.30 3.94 8.20
N ALA A 87 -7.72 3.39 7.13
CA ALA A 87 -6.35 3.67 6.74
C ALA A 87 -6.14 3.51 5.24
N GLU A 88 -5.34 4.41 4.70
CA GLU A 88 -4.65 4.21 3.44
C GLU A 88 -3.33 3.47 3.73
N LEU A 89 -3.11 2.38 3.00
CA LEU A 89 -1.95 1.53 3.18
C LEU A 89 -1.23 1.41 1.83
N ILE A 90 -0.21 2.25 1.61
CA ILE A 90 0.54 2.27 0.35
C ILE A 90 1.60 1.18 0.40
N TYR A 91 1.20 -0.04 0.12
CA TYR A 91 2.08 -1.17 -0.05
C TYR A 91 1.80 -1.86 -1.39
N SER A 92 2.84 -2.16 -2.15
CA SER A 92 2.73 -2.92 -3.40
C SER A 92 4.00 -3.74 -3.64
N LYS A 93 3.91 -4.72 -4.55
CA LYS A 93 5.05 -5.58 -4.88
C LYS A 93 6.24 -4.84 -5.51
N VAL A 94 6.03 -3.73 -6.22
CA VAL A 94 7.04 -3.21 -7.15
C VAL A 94 7.41 -1.75 -6.92
N SER A 95 6.46 -0.83 -6.76
CA SER A 95 6.80 0.59 -6.87
C SER A 95 6.35 1.46 -5.69
N ARG A 96 5.56 0.95 -4.76
CA ARG A 96 4.94 1.73 -3.67
C ARG A 96 4.25 3.01 -4.16
N ARG A 97 3.75 2.97 -5.38
CA ARG A 97 3.03 4.07 -5.98
C ARG A 97 1.56 3.73 -6.08
N PRO A 98 0.68 4.71 -6.00
CA PRO A 98 -0.71 4.53 -6.35
C PRO A 98 -0.82 3.96 -7.76
N VAL A 99 -1.75 3.03 -7.97
CA VAL A 99 -2.12 2.60 -9.31
C VAL A 99 -3.11 3.59 -9.93
N GLN A 100 -3.11 3.69 -11.24
CA GLN A 100 -3.98 4.58 -11.98
C GLN A 100 -4.86 3.77 -12.93
N TRP A 101 -6.15 4.08 -12.94
CA TRP A 101 -7.07 3.59 -13.95
C TRP A 101 -7.15 4.62 -15.06
N VAL A 102 -6.77 4.22 -16.25
CA VAL A 102 -6.62 5.12 -17.39
C VAL A 102 -7.46 4.65 -18.58
N LEU A 103 -7.97 5.61 -19.36
CA LEU A 103 -8.52 5.35 -20.69
C LEU A 103 -7.36 5.08 -21.64
N ALA A 104 -7.38 3.95 -22.32
CA ALA A 104 -6.39 3.63 -23.33
C ALA A 104 -7.06 3.17 -24.64
N VAL A 105 -6.44 3.55 -25.76
CA VAL A 105 -6.92 3.29 -27.11
C VAL A 105 -5.77 2.87 -28.00
N PRO A 106 -6.01 2.21 -29.15
CA PRO A 106 -4.98 1.97 -30.16
C PRO A 106 -4.23 3.27 -30.53
N ILE A 107 -2.94 3.15 -30.80
CA ILE A 107 -2.10 4.32 -31.12
C ILE A 107 -2.67 5.16 -32.28
N ASP A 108 -3.30 4.50 -33.27
CA ASP A 108 -3.88 5.11 -34.44
C ASP A 108 -5.36 5.55 -34.27
N SER A 109 -5.94 5.32 -33.08
CA SER A 109 -7.33 5.65 -32.82
C SER A 109 -7.58 7.16 -32.93
N PRO A 110 -8.72 7.59 -33.52
CA PRO A 110 -9.11 8.99 -33.55
C PRO A 110 -9.60 9.52 -32.20
N ILE A 111 -9.86 8.66 -31.21
CA ILE A 111 -10.37 9.04 -29.89
C ILE A 111 -9.33 9.90 -29.18
N ARG A 112 -9.71 11.11 -28.76
CA ARG A 112 -8.86 12.07 -28.04
C ARG A 112 -9.38 12.41 -26.64
N GLY A 113 -10.62 12.06 -26.34
CA GLY A 113 -11.23 12.35 -25.05
C GLY A 113 -12.55 11.62 -24.82
N PRO A 114 -13.19 11.86 -23.67
CA PRO A 114 -14.43 11.17 -23.30
C PRO A 114 -15.57 11.33 -24.31
N LYS A 115 -15.69 12.49 -24.95
CA LYS A 115 -16.76 12.77 -25.92
C LYS A 115 -16.70 11.89 -27.18
N ASP A 116 -15.51 11.43 -27.54
CA ASP A 116 -15.31 10.57 -28.72
C ASP A 116 -15.71 9.11 -28.43
N LEU A 117 -16.05 8.79 -27.19
CA LEU A 117 -16.48 7.45 -26.77
C LEU A 117 -17.98 7.21 -27.01
N ALA A 118 -18.74 8.20 -27.49
CA ALA A 118 -20.18 8.05 -27.75
C ALA A 118 -20.44 6.86 -28.70
N GLY A 119 -21.26 5.89 -28.26
CA GLY A 119 -21.58 4.68 -28.97
C GLY A 119 -20.46 3.63 -29.10
N LYS A 120 -19.29 3.88 -28.54
CA LYS A 120 -18.12 2.97 -28.58
C LYS A 120 -18.25 1.83 -27.57
N ARG A 121 -17.47 0.76 -27.82
CA ARG A 121 -17.32 -0.38 -26.89
C ARG A 121 -16.07 -0.17 -26.04
N ILE A 122 -16.24 -0.25 -24.73
CA ILE A 122 -15.18 -0.09 -23.75
C ILE A 122 -15.10 -1.36 -22.91
N ALA A 123 -13.94 -2.00 -22.87
CA ALA A 123 -13.71 -3.17 -22.02
C ALA A 123 -12.93 -2.77 -20.75
N THR A 124 -13.39 -3.24 -19.59
CA THR A 124 -12.79 -2.90 -18.30
C THR A 124 -13.23 -3.86 -17.19
N GLU A 125 -12.45 -3.98 -16.11
CA GLU A 125 -12.91 -4.57 -14.85
C GLU A 125 -13.78 -3.59 -14.03
N LEU A 126 -13.54 -2.25 -14.13
CA LEU A 126 -14.31 -1.21 -13.44
C LEU A 126 -15.55 -0.78 -14.25
N VAL A 127 -16.53 -1.65 -14.39
CA VAL A 127 -17.71 -1.42 -15.25
C VAL A 127 -18.58 -0.30 -14.72
N GLU A 128 -18.99 -0.37 -13.45
CA GLU A 128 -19.94 0.57 -12.88
C GLU A 128 -19.29 1.94 -12.64
N TYR A 129 -18.03 1.97 -12.21
CA TYR A 129 -17.28 3.21 -12.11
C TYR A 129 -17.12 3.90 -13.49
N THR A 130 -16.75 3.14 -14.52
CA THR A 130 -16.61 3.66 -15.88
C THR A 130 -17.93 4.21 -16.43
N ARG A 131 -19.06 3.53 -16.16
CA ARG A 131 -20.39 4.03 -16.51
C ARG A 131 -20.74 5.35 -15.84
N ARG A 132 -20.47 5.47 -14.54
CA ARG A 132 -20.67 6.73 -13.80
C ARG A 132 -19.77 7.84 -14.32
N TRP A 133 -18.52 7.53 -14.60
CA TRP A 133 -17.56 8.49 -15.18
C TRP A 133 -18.03 9.00 -16.54
N LEU A 134 -18.47 8.12 -17.45
CA LEU A 134 -19.03 8.50 -18.74
C LEU A 134 -20.28 9.37 -18.60
N ALA A 135 -21.20 8.99 -17.71
CA ALA A 135 -22.39 9.76 -17.42
C ALA A 135 -22.06 11.19 -16.94
N GLY A 136 -21.03 11.34 -16.10
CA GLY A 136 -20.54 12.64 -15.66
C GLY A 136 -20.01 13.52 -16.81
N HIS A 137 -19.59 12.92 -17.94
CA HIS A 137 -19.19 13.61 -19.15
C HIS A 137 -20.34 13.78 -20.18
N GLY A 138 -21.56 13.32 -19.85
CA GLY A 138 -22.70 13.33 -20.77
C GLY A 138 -22.55 12.37 -21.94
N VAL A 139 -21.80 11.28 -21.79
CA VAL A 139 -21.49 10.30 -22.84
C VAL A 139 -22.15 8.97 -22.53
N SER A 140 -22.77 8.36 -23.56
CA SER A 140 -23.28 7.00 -23.53
C SER A 140 -22.40 6.10 -24.39
N ALA A 141 -21.83 5.04 -23.81
CA ALA A 141 -21.01 4.04 -24.48
C ALA A 141 -21.39 2.63 -23.96
N LYS A 142 -20.99 1.61 -24.71
CA LYS A 142 -21.19 0.21 -24.29
C LYS A 142 -20.02 -0.25 -23.44
N VAL A 143 -20.19 -0.28 -22.13
CA VAL A 143 -19.15 -0.75 -21.19
C VAL A 143 -19.36 -2.23 -20.94
N GLU A 144 -18.35 -3.04 -21.21
CA GLU A 144 -18.35 -4.49 -21.10
C GLU A 144 -17.31 -4.94 -20.08
N PHE A 145 -17.68 -5.94 -19.28
CA PHE A 145 -16.76 -6.54 -18.32
C PHE A 145 -15.61 -7.28 -19.03
N SER A 146 -14.39 -7.09 -18.54
CA SER A 146 -13.17 -7.71 -19.06
C SER A 146 -12.43 -8.46 -17.97
N TRP A 147 -12.42 -9.78 -18.04
CA TRP A 147 -11.73 -10.64 -17.09
C TRP A 147 -10.25 -10.84 -17.45
N GLY A 148 -9.44 -9.80 -17.33
CA GLY A 148 -8.00 -9.86 -17.69
C GLY A 148 -7.72 -9.87 -19.20
N ALA A 149 -6.45 -9.78 -19.56
CA ALA A 149 -5.97 -9.61 -20.93
C ALA A 149 -6.73 -8.49 -21.69
N THR A 150 -7.01 -7.41 -20.98
CA THR A 150 -7.85 -6.31 -21.50
C THR A 150 -7.13 -5.57 -22.62
N GLU A 151 -5.81 -5.45 -22.56
CA GLU A 151 -4.96 -4.73 -23.50
C GLU A 151 -4.96 -5.31 -24.92
N VAL A 152 -5.32 -6.60 -25.08
CA VAL A 152 -5.37 -7.23 -26.42
C VAL A 152 -6.72 -7.05 -27.12
N LYS A 153 -7.73 -6.51 -26.46
CA LYS A 153 -9.07 -6.35 -27.03
C LYS A 153 -9.18 -5.27 -28.10
N PRO A 154 -8.60 -4.06 -27.93
CA PRO A 154 -8.59 -3.09 -28.99
C PRO A 154 -7.66 -3.50 -30.15
N PRO A 155 -8.00 -3.16 -31.42
CA PRO A 155 -9.26 -2.53 -31.84
C PRO A 155 -10.38 -3.52 -32.20
N ARG A 156 -10.12 -4.84 -32.14
CA ARG A 156 -11.02 -5.86 -32.74
C ARG A 156 -12.25 -6.16 -31.88
N LEU A 157 -12.07 -6.25 -30.56
CA LEU A 157 -13.13 -6.64 -29.62
C LEU A 157 -13.71 -5.44 -28.88
N ALA A 158 -12.93 -4.37 -28.70
CA ALA A 158 -13.34 -3.11 -28.11
C ALA A 158 -12.70 -1.94 -28.83
N ASP A 159 -13.30 -0.75 -28.77
CA ASP A 159 -12.74 0.48 -29.34
C ASP A 159 -11.75 1.15 -28.39
N ALA A 160 -11.95 0.94 -27.09
CA ALA A 160 -11.14 1.48 -26.00
C ALA A 160 -11.16 0.53 -24.79
N ILE A 161 -10.26 0.74 -23.87
CA ILE A 161 -10.25 0.08 -22.56
C ILE A 161 -10.10 1.11 -21.44
N VAL A 162 -10.64 0.77 -20.26
CA VAL A 162 -10.23 1.40 -19.00
C VAL A 162 -9.48 0.32 -18.21
N GLU A 163 -8.19 0.57 -17.96
CA GLU A 163 -7.29 -0.44 -17.40
C GLU A 163 -6.38 0.17 -16.33
N VAL A 164 -6.02 -0.68 -15.36
CA VAL A 164 -5.11 -0.31 -14.29
C VAL A 164 -3.66 -0.32 -14.77
N THR A 165 -2.90 0.68 -14.36
CA THR A 165 -1.47 0.76 -14.67
C THR A 165 -0.69 1.50 -13.58
N GLU A 166 0.57 1.15 -13.42
CA GLU A 166 1.53 1.92 -12.62
C GLU A 166 2.43 2.78 -13.52
N THR A 167 2.91 2.21 -14.62
CA THR A 167 3.92 2.84 -15.50
C THR A 167 3.48 2.97 -16.96
N GLY A 168 2.36 2.41 -17.33
CA GLY A 168 1.88 2.34 -18.71
C GLY A 168 2.68 1.38 -19.61
N SER A 169 3.60 0.57 -19.07
CA SER A 169 4.47 -0.29 -19.87
C SER A 169 3.70 -1.38 -20.63
N SER A 170 2.74 -2.03 -19.97
CA SER A 170 1.87 -3.05 -20.58
C SER A 170 1.04 -2.45 -21.73
N LEU A 171 0.48 -1.27 -21.54
CA LEU A 171 -0.28 -0.57 -22.57
C LEU A 171 0.58 -0.26 -23.80
N ARG A 172 1.78 0.28 -23.60
CA ARG A 172 2.71 0.56 -24.71
C ARG A 172 3.14 -0.70 -25.44
N ALA A 173 3.41 -1.79 -24.71
CA ALA A 173 3.79 -3.08 -25.30
C ALA A 173 2.68 -3.66 -26.21
N ASN A 174 1.42 -3.28 -25.97
CA ASN A 174 0.27 -3.69 -26.77
C ASN A 174 -0.21 -2.62 -27.76
N ASN A 175 0.66 -1.66 -28.13
CA ASN A 175 0.37 -0.57 -29.07
C ASN A 175 -0.84 0.29 -28.66
N LEU A 176 -1.01 0.51 -27.36
CA LEU A 176 -2.03 1.39 -26.80
C LEU A 176 -1.40 2.68 -26.28
N ARG A 177 -2.15 3.77 -26.40
CA ARG A 177 -1.81 5.06 -25.77
C ARG A 177 -2.88 5.47 -24.77
N ILE A 178 -2.46 6.13 -23.72
CA ILE A 178 -3.34 6.72 -22.72
C ILE A 178 -3.96 7.99 -23.29
N VAL A 179 -5.23 8.23 -22.95
CA VAL A 179 -6.01 9.40 -23.37
C VAL A 179 -6.49 10.15 -22.13
N GLY A 180 -6.09 11.41 -22.04
CA GLY A 180 -6.47 12.31 -20.93
C GLY A 180 -5.80 11.96 -19.61
N GLU A 181 -6.37 12.49 -18.53
CA GLU A 181 -5.94 12.23 -17.16
C GLU A 181 -6.49 10.87 -16.67
N PRO A 182 -5.87 10.27 -15.64
CA PRO A 182 -6.41 9.08 -15.01
C PRO A 182 -7.85 9.27 -14.54
N LEU A 183 -8.70 8.28 -14.77
CA LEU A 183 -10.08 8.28 -14.29
C LEU A 183 -10.12 8.17 -12.76
N LEU A 184 -9.20 7.40 -12.21
CA LEU A 184 -9.13 7.10 -10.78
C LEU A 184 -7.70 6.77 -10.40
N THR A 185 -7.25 7.29 -9.26
CA THR A 185 -6.03 6.85 -8.57
C THR A 185 -6.43 5.99 -7.39
N SER A 186 -5.84 4.81 -7.27
CA SER A 186 -6.18 3.83 -6.23
C SER A 186 -4.97 3.39 -5.44
N THR A 187 -5.22 3.20 -4.15
CA THR A 187 -4.29 2.62 -3.18
C THR A 187 -5.04 1.60 -2.33
N PRO A 188 -4.36 0.62 -1.73
CA PRO A 188 -4.98 -0.27 -0.77
C PRO A 188 -5.53 0.49 0.45
N ARG A 189 -6.68 0.02 0.93
CA ARG A 189 -7.41 0.59 2.07
C ARG A 189 -7.71 -0.49 3.10
N PHE A 190 -7.62 -0.14 4.39
CA PHE A 190 -8.21 -0.91 5.46
C PHE A 190 -9.61 -0.35 5.71
N VAL A 191 -10.63 -1.18 5.53
CA VAL A 191 -12.02 -0.76 5.57
C VAL A 191 -12.83 -1.54 6.61
N THR A 192 -13.88 -0.91 7.13
CA THR A 192 -14.84 -1.52 8.05
C THR A 192 -16.26 -1.05 7.75
N ASN A 193 -17.25 -1.71 8.32
CA ASN A 193 -18.64 -1.25 8.29
C ASN A 193 -19.02 -0.48 9.56
N ALA A 194 -20.09 0.30 9.48
CA ALA A 194 -20.54 1.15 10.58
C ALA A 194 -20.92 0.36 11.85
N THR A 195 -21.49 -0.83 11.70
CA THR A 195 -21.90 -1.70 12.82
C THR A 195 -20.69 -2.24 13.58
N ALA A 196 -19.68 -2.76 12.86
CA ALA A 196 -18.46 -3.25 13.47
C ALA A 196 -17.67 -2.10 14.13
N TYR A 197 -17.65 -0.92 13.50
CA TYR A 197 -16.93 0.24 14.05
C TYR A 197 -17.64 0.87 15.27
N ALA A 198 -18.94 0.68 15.41
CA ALA A 198 -19.71 1.09 16.59
C ALA A 198 -19.49 0.18 17.80
N ASP A 199 -19.05 -1.07 17.62
CA ASP A 199 -18.68 -1.97 18.71
C ASP A 199 -17.36 -1.53 19.34
N PRO A 200 -17.33 -1.18 20.66
CA PRO A 200 -16.11 -0.62 21.27
C PRO A 200 -14.90 -1.57 21.27
N TRP A 201 -15.14 -2.89 21.35
CA TRP A 201 -14.05 -3.87 21.34
C TRP A 201 -13.50 -4.03 19.92
N LYS A 202 -14.38 -4.21 18.91
CA LYS A 202 -13.94 -4.33 17.49
C LYS A 202 -13.23 -3.07 17.01
N LYS A 203 -13.78 -1.89 17.37
CA LYS A 203 -13.15 -0.61 17.04
C LYS A 203 -11.73 -0.55 17.56
N ARG A 204 -11.51 -0.82 18.85
CA ARG A 204 -10.18 -0.82 19.45
C ARG A 204 -9.25 -1.81 18.76
N LYS A 205 -9.73 -3.04 18.52
CA LYS A 205 -8.93 -4.07 17.84
C LYS A 205 -8.53 -3.64 16.42
N MET A 206 -9.42 -2.97 15.68
CA MET A 206 -9.11 -2.43 14.35
C MET A 206 -8.14 -1.24 14.43
N ASP A 207 -8.33 -0.33 15.38
CA ASP A 207 -7.43 0.82 15.59
C ASP A 207 -6.01 0.34 15.93
N ASP A 208 -5.87 -0.68 16.80
CA ASP A 208 -4.58 -1.30 17.15
C ASP A 208 -3.92 -1.96 15.93
N LEU A 209 -4.69 -2.72 15.12
CA LEU A 209 -4.19 -3.29 13.87
C LEU A 209 -3.69 -2.21 12.91
N VAL A 210 -4.48 -1.16 12.70
CA VAL A 210 -4.10 -0.03 11.82
C VAL A 210 -2.83 0.64 12.32
N LEU A 211 -2.70 0.85 13.63
CA LEU A 211 -1.49 1.43 14.24
C LEU A 211 -0.26 0.58 13.91
N MET A 212 -0.36 -0.74 14.10
CA MET A 212 0.76 -1.66 13.85
C MET A 212 1.12 -1.76 12.36
N LEU A 213 0.12 -1.80 11.47
CA LEU A 213 0.33 -1.82 10.02
C LEU A 213 0.97 -0.51 9.53
N ARG A 214 0.50 0.64 10.00
CA ARG A 214 1.12 1.95 9.71
C ARG A 214 2.55 2.02 10.22
N GLY A 215 2.81 1.51 11.43
CA GLY A 215 4.16 1.44 11.99
C GLY A 215 5.10 0.58 11.15
N ALA A 216 4.62 -0.55 10.62
CA ALA A 216 5.39 -1.40 9.71
C ALA A 216 5.70 -0.68 8.38
N MET A 217 4.74 0.07 7.84
CA MET A 217 4.96 0.88 6.64
C MET A 217 5.94 2.03 6.89
N ALA A 218 5.85 2.70 8.04
CA ALA A 218 6.75 3.81 8.40
C ALA A 218 8.21 3.35 8.55
N ALA A 219 8.44 2.09 8.93
CA ALA A 219 9.77 1.49 9.03
C ALA A 219 10.34 1.02 7.70
N GLU A 220 9.52 0.96 6.66
CA GLU A 220 9.94 0.39 5.39
C GLU A 220 11.01 1.24 4.69
N GLY A 221 12.11 0.58 4.26
CA GLY A 221 13.27 1.25 3.69
C GLY A 221 14.07 2.07 4.70
N LYS A 222 13.86 1.86 6.00
CA LYS A 222 14.60 2.50 7.07
C LYS A 222 15.35 1.48 7.91
N VAL A 223 16.49 1.91 8.42
CA VAL A 223 17.34 1.14 9.33
C VAL A 223 17.71 1.96 10.56
N GLY A 224 17.95 1.28 11.67
CA GLY A 224 18.62 1.87 12.81
C GLY A 224 20.11 1.95 12.55
N LEU A 225 20.71 3.10 12.77
CA LEU A 225 22.14 3.32 12.72
C LEU A 225 22.65 3.62 14.12
N LYS A 226 23.64 2.85 14.57
CA LYS A 226 24.31 3.08 15.84
C LYS A 226 25.82 3.18 15.64
N LEU A 227 26.45 4.09 16.38
CA LEU A 227 27.87 4.31 16.33
C LEU A 227 28.37 4.87 17.66
N ASN A 228 29.68 4.77 17.87
CA ASN A 228 30.38 5.41 18.99
C ASN A 228 31.24 6.55 18.45
N VAL A 229 31.36 7.63 19.20
CA VAL A 229 32.18 8.78 18.82
C VAL A 229 32.79 9.43 20.08
N ARG A 230 33.99 9.96 19.94
CA ARG A 230 34.58 10.81 21.00
C ARG A 230 33.78 12.11 21.11
N ARG A 231 33.57 12.62 22.32
CA ARG A 231 32.88 13.90 22.53
C ARG A 231 33.48 15.04 21.74
N ALA A 232 34.82 15.06 21.57
CA ALA A 232 35.55 16.06 20.78
C ALA A 232 35.22 16.01 19.28
N ASP A 233 34.78 14.84 18.75
CA ASP A 233 34.48 14.62 17.34
C ASP A 233 32.97 14.64 17.03
N MET A 234 32.13 14.76 18.06
CA MET A 234 30.68 14.63 17.95
C MET A 234 30.09 15.63 16.95
N ASP A 235 30.51 16.90 17.00
CA ASP A 235 29.97 17.92 16.09
C ASP A 235 30.27 17.61 14.62
N ARG A 236 31.43 17.02 14.31
CA ARG A 236 31.79 16.59 12.95
C ARG A 236 30.88 15.44 12.47
N VAL A 237 30.63 14.48 13.35
CA VAL A 237 29.73 13.35 13.04
C VAL A 237 28.28 13.83 12.87
N LEU A 238 27.82 14.72 13.73
CA LEU A 238 26.49 15.32 13.62
C LEU A 238 26.31 16.16 12.34
N ALA A 239 27.38 16.85 11.89
CA ALA A 239 27.36 17.59 10.63
C ALA A 239 27.13 16.64 9.45
N VAL A 240 27.81 15.51 9.38
CA VAL A 240 27.61 14.47 8.34
C VAL A 240 26.15 13.99 8.34
N LEU A 241 25.56 13.71 9.50
CA LEU A 241 24.17 13.29 9.59
C LEU A 241 23.18 14.38 9.12
N LYS A 242 23.47 15.66 9.40
CA LYS A 242 22.62 16.80 9.00
C LYS A 242 22.67 17.13 7.51
N GLU A 243 23.80 16.87 6.85
CA GLU A 243 23.95 17.09 5.40
C GLU A 243 23.08 16.15 4.56
N HIS A 244 22.62 15.05 5.13
CA HIS A 244 21.74 14.10 4.44
C HIS A 244 20.27 14.29 4.87
N PRO A 245 19.42 14.91 4.04
CA PRO A 245 18.02 15.25 4.38
C PRO A 245 17.13 14.02 4.60
N LYS A 246 17.62 12.83 4.28
CA LYS A 246 16.94 11.54 4.50
C LYS A 246 17.26 10.87 5.84
N THR A 247 17.84 11.60 6.79
CA THR A 247 17.91 11.17 8.18
C THR A 247 16.59 11.53 8.85
N SER A 248 15.82 10.53 9.27
CA SER A 248 14.42 10.71 9.67
C SER A 248 14.19 11.30 11.07
N LEU A 249 15.26 11.58 11.82
CA LEU A 249 15.15 12.20 13.15
C LEU A 249 15.96 13.49 13.21
N ASN A 250 15.31 14.57 13.65
CA ASN A 250 15.92 15.88 13.83
C ASN A 250 17.06 15.89 14.87
N ALA A 251 17.14 14.88 15.73
CA ALA A 251 18.19 14.70 16.73
C ALA A 251 18.44 13.21 17.01
N PRO A 252 19.68 12.70 16.90
CA PRO A 252 20.01 11.36 17.33
C PRO A 252 19.94 11.24 18.86
N THR A 253 19.64 10.03 19.35
CA THR A 253 19.80 9.70 20.75
C THR A 253 21.28 9.68 21.10
N VAL A 254 21.68 10.36 22.17
CA VAL A 254 23.06 10.39 22.68
C VAL A 254 23.10 9.70 24.03
N SER A 255 23.91 8.65 24.15
CA SER A 255 24.08 7.90 25.41
C SER A 255 25.53 7.92 25.87
N PRO A 256 25.83 8.19 27.15
CA PRO A 256 27.19 8.08 27.69
C PRO A 256 27.69 6.63 27.65
N LEU A 257 28.98 6.44 27.40
CA LEU A 257 29.63 5.15 27.51
C LEU A 257 30.40 5.06 28.86
N THR A 258 30.94 3.87 29.17
CA THR A 258 31.76 3.64 30.35
C THR A 258 33.01 4.52 30.38
N ASP A 259 33.58 4.77 29.20
CA ASP A 259 34.62 5.79 29.01
C ASP A 259 33.92 7.16 28.85
N PRO A 260 34.17 8.12 29.78
CA PRO A 260 33.50 9.43 29.77
C PRO A 260 33.81 10.29 28.53
N ASP A 261 34.92 9.99 27.84
CA ASP A 261 35.30 10.70 26.60
C ASP A 261 34.52 10.22 25.37
N TRP A 262 33.75 9.15 25.49
CA TRP A 262 32.99 8.55 24.41
C TRP A 262 31.47 8.61 24.66
N VAL A 263 30.72 8.73 23.57
CA VAL A 263 29.27 8.61 23.53
C VAL A 263 28.82 7.67 22.43
N ALA A 264 27.71 7.01 22.62
CA ALA A 264 26.98 6.32 21.57
C ALA A 264 25.96 7.27 20.95
N LEU A 265 25.86 7.27 19.63
CA LEU A 265 24.79 7.92 18.87
C LEU A 265 23.93 6.85 18.24
N GLU A 266 22.62 7.06 18.28
CA GLU A 266 21.63 6.18 17.64
C GLU A 266 20.59 7.01 16.92
N THR A 267 20.30 6.66 15.66
CA THR A 267 19.35 7.35 14.80
C THR A 267 18.71 6.39 13.81
N ILE A 268 17.66 6.85 13.15
CA ILE A 268 17.01 6.12 12.05
C ILE A 268 17.33 6.86 10.76
N ILE A 269 17.75 6.11 9.74
CA ILE A 269 18.07 6.66 8.42
C ILE A 269 17.46 5.79 7.32
N ASP A 270 17.36 6.36 6.11
CA ASP A 270 16.96 5.59 4.95
C ASP A 270 18.06 4.60 4.55
N GLU A 271 17.71 3.34 4.28
CA GLU A 271 18.65 2.26 3.96
C GLU A 271 19.48 2.58 2.70
N ASP A 272 18.91 3.29 1.71
CA ASP A 272 19.57 3.61 0.45
C ASP A 272 20.80 4.52 0.60
N ILE A 273 20.88 5.30 1.69
CA ILE A 273 22.02 6.20 1.94
C ILE A 273 23.15 5.56 2.78
N VAL A 274 22.89 4.42 3.42
CA VAL A 274 23.82 3.81 4.38
C VAL A 274 25.23 3.62 3.82
N ARG A 275 25.33 3.01 2.63
CA ARG A 275 26.61 2.75 1.98
C ARG A 275 27.41 4.03 1.66
N HIS A 276 26.73 5.17 1.53
CA HIS A 276 27.37 6.46 1.23
C HIS A 276 27.75 7.21 2.50
N ILE A 277 26.94 7.11 3.55
CA ILE A 277 27.15 7.86 4.79
C ILE A 277 28.16 7.18 5.72
N MET A 278 28.23 5.85 5.76
CA MET A 278 29.14 5.13 6.67
C MET A 278 30.62 5.51 6.50
N PRO A 279 31.19 5.60 5.26
CA PRO A 279 32.58 6.04 5.09
C PRO A 279 32.82 7.48 5.59
N GLN A 280 31.85 8.37 5.41
CA GLN A 280 31.93 9.76 5.84
C GLN A 280 31.91 9.85 7.37
N LEU A 281 31.01 9.11 8.02
CA LEU A 281 30.96 9.00 9.48
C LEU A 281 32.27 8.45 10.06
N TYR A 282 32.83 7.41 9.44
CA TYR A 282 34.12 6.87 9.84
C TYR A 282 35.26 7.89 9.73
N ALA A 283 35.31 8.64 8.64
CA ALA A 283 36.29 9.71 8.42
C ALA A 283 36.09 10.87 9.42
N ALA A 284 34.86 11.15 9.83
CA ALA A 284 34.53 12.16 10.84
C ALA A 284 34.91 11.74 12.29
N GLY A 285 35.33 10.48 12.51
CA GLY A 285 35.76 9.98 13.81
C GLY A 285 34.83 8.94 14.45
N ALA A 286 33.73 8.58 13.78
CA ALA A 286 32.85 7.52 14.27
C ALA A 286 33.53 6.15 14.26
N ARG A 287 33.23 5.30 15.24
CA ARG A 287 33.75 3.94 15.40
C ARG A 287 32.62 3.00 15.81
N GLY A 288 32.83 1.69 15.59
CA GLY A 288 31.81 0.70 15.93
C GLY A 288 30.48 0.96 15.25
N ILE A 289 30.51 1.42 14.00
CA ILE A 289 29.32 1.76 13.22
C ILE A 289 28.63 0.47 12.77
N PHE A 290 27.36 0.34 13.06
CA PHE A 290 26.55 -0.77 12.55
C PHE A 290 25.12 -0.34 12.30
N GLU A 291 24.48 -1.03 11.35
CA GLU A 291 23.05 -0.90 11.06
C GLU A 291 22.28 -2.13 11.53
N TYR A 292 21.00 -1.94 11.80
CA TYR A 292 20.08 -3.03 12.13
C TYR A 292 18.69 -2.77 11.55
N ALA A 293 17.99 -3.85 11.22
CA ALA A 293 16.66 -3.78 10.66
C ALA A 293 15.64 -3.26 11.67
N ILE A 294 14.74 -2.41 11.22
CA ILE A 294 13.60 -1.91 11.99
C ILE A 294 12.33 -2.49 11.40
N ASN A 295 11.51 -3.15 12.21
CA ASN A 295 10.24 -3.72 11.76
C ASN A 295 9.09 -2.71 11.82
N LYS A 296 9.11 -1.82 12.81
CA LYS A 296 8.03 -0.84 13.05
C LYS A 296 8.58 0.45 13.64
N ILE A 297 7.99 1.57 13.21
CA ILE A 297 8.17 2.89 13.81
C ILE A 297 6.78 3.41 14.14
N ILE A 298 6.52 3.69 15.41
CA ILE A 298 5.27 4.33 15.85
C ILE A 298 5.64 5.78 16.17
N GLU A 299 5.08 6.72 15.41
CA GLU A 299 5.26 8.16 15.59
C GLU A 299 4.16 8.77 16.47
#